data_6a90e2e171bcde6a804937683efb500a
#
_entry.id   6a90e2e171bcde6a804937683efb500a
#
_cell.length_a   1.000
_cell.length_b   1.000
_cell.length_c   1.000
_cell.angle_alpha   90.00
_cell.angle_beta   90.00
_cell.angle_gamma   90.00
#
_symmetry.space_group_name_H-M   'P 1'
#
loop_
_entity.id
_entity.type
_entity.pdbx_description
1 polymer ?
#
loop_
_entity_poly.entity_id
_entity_poly.type
_entity_poly.pdbx_seq_one_letter_code
_entity_poly.pdbx_strand_id
1 'polypeptide(L)'
;FLHVANTKTHTVDRKIGPFSAGVRPFTIDSSETRVFVTVNELLGFEVGDLKSGEKLASVKVLGWDKGPVRRHGNPSHGIGLTPDEKEIWVCDGHNMRMHIFSAQPPYLQQTTIPLSDMPGWVTFSMDGQYAYPSSGEVIHARRREVLYLLKDEHHNTVSSEKMVEIFKKEGKAVANGDQFGVGRLH
;
A
#
# COMPACT_ATOMS: atom_id res chain seq x y z
N PHE A 1 7.42 -12.89 -11.05
CA PHE A 1 6.79 -12.13 -12.13
C PHE A 1 5.36 -11.75 -11.76
N LEU A 2 4.91 -10.58 -12.23
CA LEU A 2 3.49 -10.27 -12.43
C LEU A 2 3.12 -10.60 -13.87
N HIS A 3 1.86 -11.00 -14.06
CA HIS A 3 1.32 -11.29 -15.40
C HIS A 3 0.24 -10.28 -15.73
N VAL A 4 0.31 -9.69 -16.91
CA VAL A 4 -0.74 -8.83 -17.47
C VAL A 4 -1.58 -9.68 -18.41
N ALA A 5 -2.85 -9.86 -18.05
CA ALA A 5 -3.81 -10.62 -18.83
C ALA A 5 -4.69 -9.68 -19.67
N ASN A 6 -4.90 -10.03 -20.91
CA ASN A 6 -5.81 -9.35 -21.80
C ASN A 6 -7.24 -9.89 -21.57
N THR A 7 -8.13 -9.02 -21.14
CA THR A 7 -9.52 -9.39 -20.82
C THR A 7 -10.38 -9.72 -22.03
N LYS A 8 -9.94 -9.36 -23.25
CA LYS A 8 -10.66 -9.68 -24.51
C LYS A 8 -10.25 -11.04 -25.06
N THR A 9 -8.96 -11.37 -24.97
CA THR A 9 -8.41 -12.62 -25.53
C THR A 9 -8.27 -13.73 -24.49
N HIS A 10 -8.36 -13.37 -23.20
CA HIS A 10 -8.13 -14.26 -22.05
C HIS A 10 -6.74 -14.90 -22.04
N THR A 11 -5.74 -14.20 -22.58
CA THR A 11 -4.35 -14.65 -22.65
C THR A 11 -3.44 -13.74 -21.85
N VAL A 12 -2.28 -14.24 -21.45
CA VAL A 12 -1.23 -13.42 -20.84
C VAL A 12 -0.48 -12.70 -21.96
N ASP A 13 -0.59 -11.38 -21.99
CA ASP A 13 0.07 -10.54 -23.01
C ASP A 13 1.55 -10.32 -22.69
N ARG A 14 1.88 -10.14 -21.39
CA ARG A 14 3.27 -9.90 -20.96
C ARG A 14 3.49 -10.27 -19.50
N LYS A 15 4.77 -10.37 -19.16
CA LYS A 15 5.25 -10.59 -17.79
C LYS A 15 6.11 -9.41 -17.37
N ILE A 16 6.02 -9.04 -16.07
CA ILE A 16 6.82 -7.97 -15.49
C ILE A 16 7.74 -8.58 -14.45
N GLY A 17 9.02 -8.26 -14.50
CA GLY A 17 10.08 -8.82 -13.66
C GLY A 17 11.21 -9.43 -14.50
N PRO A 18 12.04 -10.34 -13.91
CA PRO A 18 11.80 -11.05 -12.65
C PRO A 18 11.99 -10.18 -11.41
N PHE A 19 11.07 -10.31 -10.46
CA PHE A 19 11.27 -9.80 -9.10
C PHE A 19 12.13 -10.75 -8.29
N SER A 20 12.73 -10.25 -7.19
CA SER A 20 13.72 -11.00 -6.41
C SER A 20 13.14 -12.22 -5.70
N ALA A 21 11.84 -12.21 -5.40
CA ALA A 21 11.15 -13.30 -4.72
C ALA A 21 9.67 -13.34 -5.13
N GLY A 22 8.87 -14.18 -4.46
CA GLY A 22 7.43 -14.25 -4.67
C GLY A 22 6.76 -12.90 -4.43
N VAL A 23 6.02 -12.43 -5.44
CA VAL A 23 5.27 -11.17 -5.38
C VAL A 23 4.09 -11.31 -4.42
N ARG A 24 3.90 -10.30 -3.62
CA ARG A 24 2.79 -10.10 -2.70
C ARG A 24 1.95 -8.91 -3.16
N PRO A 25 1.22 -8.21 -2.29
CA PRO A 25 0.45 -7.05 -2.72
C PRO A 25 1.27 -6.06 -3.56
N PHE A 26 0.56 -5.39 -4.44
CA PHE A 26 1.13 -4.36 -5.30
C PHE A 26 0.14 -3.22 -5.49
N THR A 27 0.65 -2.08 -5.93
CA THR A 27 -0.11 -0.92 -6.40
C THR A 27 0.48 -0.42 -7.71
N ILE A 28 -0.32 0.27 -8.51
CA ILE A 28 0.10 0.84 -9.80
C ILE A 28 -0.19 2.33 -9.84
N ASP A 29 0.57 3.08 -10.61
CA ASP A 29 0.29 4.49 -10.88
C ASP A 29 -0.91 4.65 -11.83
N SER A 30 -1.56 5.84 -11.82
CA SER A 30 -2.74 6.12 -12.65
C SER A 30 -2.43 6.13 -14.14
N SER A 31 -1.18 6.39 -14.50
CA SER A 31 -0.70 6.34 -15.89
C SER A 31 -0.45 4.92 -16.40
N GLU A 32 -0.59 3.91 -15.52
CA GLU A 32 -0.30 2.50 -15.83
C GLU A 32 1.11 2.30 -16.40
N THR A 33 2.08 3.02 -15.85
CA THR A 33 3.48 2.94 -16.28
C THR A 33 4.35 2.17 -15.29
N ARG A 34 4.06 2.28 -14.00
CA ARG A 34 4.84 1.64 -12.94
C ARG A 34 3.97 0.81 -12.03
N VAL A 35 4.55 -0.31 -11.59
CA VAL A 35 4.01 -1.13 -10.51
C VAL A 35 4.99 -1.17 -9.36
N PHE A 36 4.48 -1.00 -8.16
CA PHE A 36 5.22 -1.09 -6.91
C PHE A 36 4.77 -2.35 -6.19
N VAL A 37 5.67 -3.29 -5.97
CA VAL A 37 5.35 -4.63 -5.45
C VAL A 37 6.10 -4.91 -4.17
N THR A 38 5.44 -5.49 -3.18
CA THR A 38 6.13 -6.15 -2.09
C THR A 38 6.49 -7.57 -2.49
N VAL A 39 7.61 -8.07 -2.00
CA VAL A 39 8.09 -9.43 -2.30
C VAL A 39 8.51 -10.15 -1.03
N ASN A 40 8.46 -11.46 -1.04
CA ASN A 40 8.97 -12.28 0.06
C ASN A 40 10.43 -11.91 0.35
N GLU A 41 10.84 -12.02 1.62
CA GLU A 41 12.20 -11.81 2.11
C GLU A 41 12.70 -10.35 2.09
N LEU A 42 11.98 -9.41 1.48
CA LEU A 42 12.35 -7.99 1.45
C LEU A 42 11.48 -7.17 2.42
N LEU A 43 12.10 -6.52 3.39
CA LEU A 43 11.49 -5.39 4.08
C LEU A 43 11.69 -4.16 3.19
N GLY A 44 10.64 -3.82 2.43
CA GLY A 44 10.68 -2.82 1.37
C GLY A 44 9.80 -3.19 0.19
N PHE A 45 10.17 -2.74 -1.01
CA PHE A 45 9.41 -2.99 -2.23
C PHE A 45 10.32 -3.02 -3.47
N GLU A 46 9.79 -3.54 -4.56
CA GLU A 46 10.43 -3.47 -5.87
C GLU A 46 9.53 -2.71 -6.85
N VAL A 47 10.13 -2.16 -7.88
CA VAL A 47 9.45 -1.37 -8.91
C VAL A 47 9.62 -2.04 -10.25
N GLY A 48 8.52 -2.19 -10.99
CA GLY A 48 8.52 -2.69 -12.36
C GLY A 48 7.94 -1.68 -13.34
N ASP A 49 8.40 -1.72 -14.56
CA ASP A 49 7.84 -0.97 -15.69
C ASP A 49 6.75 -1.82 -16.35
N LEU A 50 5.53 -1.29 -16.40
CA LEU A 50 4.38 -1.99 -16.95
C LEU A 50 4.41 -2.08 -18.48
N LYS A 51 5.21 -1.25 -19.15
CA LYS A 51 5.33 -1.23 -20.62
C LYS A 51 6.44 -2.15 -21.12
N SER A 52 7.66 -1.99 -20.57
CA SER A 52 8.80 -2.82 -20.97
C SER A 52 8.77 -4.20 -20.32
N GLY A 53 8.13 -4.35 -19.17
CA GLY A 53 8.14 -5.56 -18.37
C GLY A 53 9.39 -5.71 -17.49
N GLU A 54 10.26 -4.74 -17.46
CA GLU A 54 11.52 -4.81 -16.72
C GLU A 54 11.35 -4.41 -15.25
N LYS A 55 12.15 -5.02 -14.39
CA LYS A 55 12.32 -4.54 -13.01
C LYS A 55 13.25 -3.32 -13.02
N LEU A 56 12.76 -2.19 -12.48
CA LEU A 56 13.49 -0.91 -12.45
C LEU A 56 14.32 -0.72 -11.19
N ALA A 57 13.81 -1.16 -10.03
CA ALA A 57 14.44 -0.91 -8.74
C ALA A 57 14.08 -1.97 -7.69
N SER A 58 14.95 -2.06 -6.67
CA SER A 58 14.70 -2.74 -5.41
C SER A 58 15.02 -1.77 -4.28
N VAL A 59 14.04 -1.47 -3.44
CA VAL A 59 14.11 -0.44 -2.40
C VAL A 59 13.95 -1.09 -1.05
N LYS A 60 14.98 -0.99 -0.22
CA LYS A 60 15.00 -1.55 1.14
C LYS A 60 14.66 -0.47 2.17
N VAL A 61 13.90 -0.82 3.18
CA VAL A 61 13.72 0.01 4.37
C VAL A 61 15.06 0.15 5.09
N LEU A 62 15.40 1.36 5.47
CA LEU A 62 16.62 1.70 6.19
C LEU A 62 16.35 1.86 7.69
N GLY A 63 17.30 1.43 8.51
CA GLY A 63 17.24 1.57 9.97
C GLY A 63 16.40 0.52 10.70
N TRP A 64 15.86 -0.49 9.98
CA TRP A 64 15.02 -1.54 10.56
C TRP A 64 15.39 -2.91 9.98
N ASP A 65 15.35 -3.92 10.83
CA ASP A 65 15.52 -5.32 10.41
C ASP A 65 14.17 -5.95 10.11
N LYS A 66 14.13 -6.84 9.12
CA LYS A 66 12.89 -7.50 8.73
C LYS A 66 12.27 -8.39 9.82
N GLY A 67 13.11 -8.84 10.75
CA GLY A 67 12.71 -9.75 11.82
C GLY A 67 12.06 -11.05 11.33
N PRO A 68 11.49 -11.85 12.25
CA PRO A 68 10.72 -13.02 11.87
C PRO A 68 9.40 -12.61 11.25
N VAL A 69 9.06 -13.21 10.11
CA VAL A 69 7.78 -12.99 9.43
C VAL A 69 6.68 -13.76 10.15
N ARG A 70 5.76 -13.06 10.81
CA ARG A 70 4.68 -13.66 11.60
C ARG A 70 3.31 -13.59 10.94
N ARG A 71 3.08 -12.60 10.09
CA ARG A 71 1.79 -12.35 9.47
C ARG A 71 1.94 -12.24 7.96
N HIS A 72 0.98 -12.72 7.20
CA HIS A 72 0.89 -12.62 5.73
C HIS A 72 2.06 -13.18 4.92
N GLY A 73 3.04 -13.83 5.55
CA GLY A 73 4.12 -14.53 4.85
C GLY A 73 5.17 -13.64 4.18
N ASN A 74 5.20 -12.34 4.45
CA ASN A 74 6.30 -11.48 4.03
C ASN A 74 6.52 -10.29 4.99
N PRO A 75 7.73 -9.68 4.99
CA PRO A 75 8.03 -8.57 5.91
C PRO A 75 7.18 -7.33 5.65
N SER A 76 6.90 -7.00 4.39
CA SER A 76 6.17 -5.81 3.95
C SER A 76 4.93 -6.22 3.18
N HIS A 77 3.87 -6.72 3.86
CA HIS A 77 2.70 -7.20 3.13
C HIS A 77 1.93 -6.05 2.47
N GLY A 78 1.53 -5.02 3.20
CA GLY A 78 0.75 -3.90 2.67
C GLY A 78 1.62 -2.85 1.98
N ILE A 79 1.18 -2.39 0.83
CA ILE A 79 1.77 -1.26 0.09
C ILE A 79 0.66 -0.41 -0.51
N GLY A 80 0.77 0.91 -0.40
CA GLY A 80 -0.16 1.86 -0.99
C GLY A 80 0.56 3.04 -1.62
N LEU A 81 0.06 3.48 -2.77
CA LEU A 81 0.44 4.72 -3.43
C LEU A 81 -0.58 5.79 -3.01
N THR A 82 -0.11 6.96 -2.55
CA THR A 82 -1.01 8.06 -2.18
C THR A 82 -1.85 8.51 -3.39
N PRO A 83 -3.08 9.06 -3.18
CA PRO A 83 -3.92 9.51 -4.28
C PRO A 83 -3.28 10.58 -5.18
N ASP A 84 -2.36 11.39 -4.64
CA ASP A 84 -1.58 12.36 -5.43
C ASP A 84 -0.31 11.77 -6.05
N GLU A 85 -0.09 10.45 -5.88
CA GLU A 85 1.03 9.67 -6.42
C GLU A 85 2.42 10.17 -6.04
N LYS A 86 2.55 10.89 -4.94
CA LYS A 86 3.86 11.40 -4.49
C LYS A 86 4.58 10.48 -3.53
N GLU A 87 3.84 9.63 -2.81
CA GLU A 87 4.40 8.79 -1.76
C GLU A 87 3.94 7.33 -1.89
N ILE A 88 4.86 6.44 -1.52
CA ILE A 88 4.59 5.01 -1.32
C ILE A 88 4.67 4.74 0.18
N TRP A 89 3.61 4.15 0.70
CA TRP A 89 3.51 3.75 2.10
C TRP A 89 3.62 2.23 2.20
N VAL A 90 4.55 1.75 3.02
CA VAL A 90 4.88 0.33 3.14
C VAL A 90 4.69 -0.12 4.58
N CYS A 91 3.88 -1.16 4.76
CA CYS A 91 3.66 -1.77 6.06
C CYS A 91 4.87 -2.58 6.51
N ASP A 92 5.24 -2.47 7.78
CA ASP A 92 6.22 -3.31 8.45
C ASP A 92 5.55 -4.02 9.63
N GLY A 93 5.18 -5.28 9.42
CA GLY A 93 4.45 -6.03 10.43
C GLY A 93 5.28 -6.36 11.67
N HIS A 94 6.56 -6.69 11.50
CA HIS A 94 7.41 -7.06 12.64
C HIS A 94 7.68 -5.88 13.56
N ASN A 95 8.05 -4.74 12.99
CA ASN A 95 8.42 -3.55 13.77
C ASN A 95 7.22 -2.67 14.13
N MET A 96 6.01 -3.04 13.69
CA MET A 96 4.79 -2.25 13.89
C MET A 96 4.98 -0.80 13.39
N ARG A 97 5.32 -0.67 12.11
CA ARG A 97 5.66 0.61 11.48
C ARG A 97 5.00 0.77 10.11
N MET A 98 4.81 2.01 9.74
CA MET A 98 4.53 2.45 8.39
C MET A 98 5.73 3.24 7.87
N HIS A 99 6.38 2.75 6.83
CA HIS A 99 7.50 3.45 6.18
C HIS A 99 7.01 4.21 4.96
N ILE A 100 7.44 5.45 4.82
CA ILE A 100 7.00 6.35 3.76
C ILE A 100 8.19 6.70 2.87
N PHE A 101 7.99 6.51 1.58
CA PHE A 101 8.99 6.75 0.54
C PHE A 101 8.48 7.74 -0.49
N SER A 102 9.40 8.43 -1.18
CA SER A 102 9.05 9.12 -2.42
C SER A 102 8.60 8.11 -3.47
N ALA A 103 7.53 8.40 -4.20
CA ALA A 103 7.12 7.60 -5.35
C ALA A 103 7.95 7.90 -6.62
N GLN A 104 8.88 8.85 -6.54
CA GLN A 104 9.79 9.19 -7.63
C GLN A 104 11.20 8.63 -7.35
N PRO A 105 11.92 8.17 -8.39
CA PRO A 105 13.31 7.76 -8.23
C PRO A 105 14.16 8.86 -7.57
N PRO A 106 15.10 8.51 -6.72
CA PRO A 106 15.52 7.16 -6.34
C PRO A 106 14.71 6.51 -5.20
N TYR A 107 13.44 6.87 -5.00
CA TYR A 107 12.52 6.28 -4.02
C TYR A 107 13.03 6.43 -2.57
N LEU A 108 13.44 7.62 -2.21
CA LEU A 108 14.04 7.89 -0.89
C LEU A 108 13.03 7.66 0.25
N GLN A 109 13.48 6.95 1.27
CA GLN A 109 12.73 6.85 2.53
C GLN A 109 12.67 8.23 3.18
N GLN A 110 11.46 8.72 3.44
CA GLN A 110 11.22 10.06 3.98
C GLN A 110 11.05 10.03 5.50
N THR A 111 10.25 9.07 5.99
CA THR A 111 9.95 8.94 7.41
C THR A 111 9.38 7.56 7.75
N THR A 112 9.18 7.34 9.05
CA THR A 112 8.57 6.15 9.62
C THR A 112 7.59 6.56 10.70
N ILE A 113 6.37 6.02 10.67
CA ILE A 113 5.32 6.26 11.66
C ILE A 113 5.18 5.01 12.53
N PRO A 114 5.23 5.13 13.89
CA PRO A 114 4.92 4.03 14.77
C PRO A 114 3.42 3.72 14.75
N LEU A 115 3.08 2.44 14.83
CA LEU A 115 1.72 1.93 14.89
C LEU A 115 1.51 1.12 16.17
N SER A 116 0.26 0.91 16.56
CA SER A 116 -0.10 0.22 17.80
C SER A 116 -0.06 -1.30 17.67
N ASP A 117 -0.18 -1.83 16.45
CA ASP A 117 -0.15 -3.27 16.15
C ASP A 117 0.47 -3.50 14.77
N MET A 118 0.62 -4.78 14.40
CA MET A 118 1.20 -5.23 13.13
C MET A 118 0.31 -4.85 11.94
N PRO A 119 0.71 -3.87 11.11
CA PRO A 119 -0.05 -3.53 9.91
C PRO A 119 0.16 -4.59 8.82
N GLY A 120 -0.91 -4.94 8.13
CA GLY A 120 -0.88 -5.81 6.95
C GLY A 120 -1.42 -5.11 5.69
N TRP A 121 -1.99 -3.92 5.84
CA TRP A 121 -2.56 -3.14 4.74
C TRP A 121 -2.58 -1.65 5.05
N VAL A 122 -2.70 -0.83 4.01
CA VAL A 122 -2.96 0.61 4.14
C VAL A 122 -3.91 1.04 3.01
N THR A 123 -4.89 1.86 3.37
CA THR A 123 -5.85 2.48 2.44
C THR A 123 -5.83 3.99 2.67
N PHE A 124 -6.09 4.76 1.65
CA PHE A 124 -6.20 6.22 1.74
C PHE A 124 -7.63 6.69 1.50
N SER A 125 -8.01 7.80 2.14
CA SER A 125 -9.20 8.54 1.72
C SER A 125 -9.03 9.05 0.30
N MET A 126 -10.14 9.19 -0.46
CA MET A 126 -10.09 9.63 -1.86
C MET A 126 -9.51 11.03 -2.03
N ASP A 127 -9.66 11.88 -1.02
CA ASP A 127 -9.04 13.22 -1.00
C ASP A 127 -7.57 13.22 -0.56
N GLY A 128 -7.03 12.04 -0.19
CA GLY A 128 -5.65 11.88 0.25
C GLY A 128 -5.32 12.50 1.61
N GLN A 129 -6.34 12.98 2.37
CA GLN A 129 -6.09 13.59 3.68
C GLN A 129 -5.78 12.58 4.77
N TYR A 130 -6.34 11.38 4.67
CA TYR A 130 -6.23 10.34 5.69
C TYR A 130 -5.66 9.06 5.13
N ALA A 131 -4.93 8.35 5.97
CA ALA A 131 -4.48 6.98 5.75
C ALA A 131 -4.97 6.08 6.88
N TYR A 132 -5.35 4.87 6.53
CA TYR A 132 -5.94 3.87 7.39
C TYR A 132 -5.12 2.58 7.35
N PRO A 133 -4.09 2.45 8.21
CA PRO A 133 -3.43 1.17 8.40
C PRO A 133 -4.40 0.13 8.96
N SER A 134 -4.20 -1.14 8.61
CA SER A 134 -5.06 -2.23 9.10
C SER A 134 -4.99 -2.45 10.60
N SER A 135 -4.04 -1.86 11.30
CA SER A 135 -3.90 -1.84 12.76
C SER A 135 -4.90 -0.91 13.48
N GLY A 136 -5.66 -0.09 12.72
CA GLY A 136 -6.78 0.69 13.26
C GLY A 136 -6.53 2.17 13.45
N GLU A 137 -5.32 2.66 13.19
CA GLU A 137 -5.03 4.09 13.26
C GLU A 137 -5.74 4.87 12.15
N VAL A 138 -6.12 6.10 12.46
CA VAL A 138 -6.44 7.15 11.50
C VAL A 138 -5.30 8.14 11.50
N ILE A 139 -4.60 8.22 10.38
CA ILE A 139 -3.41 9.07 10.23
C ILE A 139 -3.74 10.23 9.30
N HIS A 140 -3.40 11.44 9.72
CA HIS A 140 -3.40 12.58 8.80
C HIS A 140 -2.19 12.44 7.85
N ALA A 141 -2.43 12.08 6.60
CA ALA A 141 -1.38 11.65 5.67
C ALA A 141 -0.27 12.70 5.49
N ARG A 142 -0.64 13.97 5.24
CA ARG A 142 0.34 15.05 5.04
C ARG A 142 1.15 15.39 6.30
N ARG A 143 0.50 15.43 7.49
CA ARG A 143 1.17 15.74 8.76
C ARG A 143 1.88 14.53 9.35
N ARG A 144 1.54 13.31 8.86
CA ARG A 144 2.09 12.03 9.35
C ARG A 144 1.84 11.84 10.84
N GLU A 145 0.69 12.30 11.27
CA GLU A 145 0.24 12.32 12.65
C GLU A 145 -0.88 11.31 12.84
N VAL A 146 -0.73 10.44 13.83
CA VAL A 146 -1.81 9.56 14.27
C VAL A 146 -2.81 10.40 15.05
N LEU A 147 -4.03 10.53 14.53
CA LEU A 147 -5.08 11.34 15.13
C LEU A 147 -5.83 10.57 16.22
N TYR A 148 -6.17 9.33 15.93
CA TYR A 148 -6.86 8.44 16.87
C TYR A 148 -6.78 6.99 16.40
N LEU A 149 -7.19 6.09 17.29
CA LEU A 149 -7.32 4.67 17.04
C LEU A 149 -8.83 4.33 16.97
N LEU A 150 -9.25 3.69 15.89
CA LEU A 150 -10.63 3.26 15.71
C LEU A 150 -11.00 2.24 16.78
N LYS A 151 -12.21 2.40 17.35
CA LYS A 151 -12.74 1.53 18.39
C LYS A 151 -14.18 1.14 18.08
N ASP A 152 -14.55 -0.07 18.47
CA ASP A 152 -15.92 -0.53 18.45
C ASP A 152 -16.72 0.04 19.64
N GLU A 153 -18.01 -0.34 19.76
CA GLU A 153 -18.91 0.05 20.83
C GLU A 153 -18.50 -0.46 22.23
N HIS A 154 -17.57 -1.42 22.27
CA HIS A 154 -17.00 -1.97 23.49
C HIS A 154 -15.61 -1.41 23.81
N HIS A 155 -15.19 -0.38 23.09
CA HIS A 155 -13.86 0.25 23.19
C HIS A 155 -12.68 -0.65 22.78
N ASN A 156 -12.92 -1.77 22.11
CA ASN A 156 -11.84 -2.57 21.53
C ASN A 156 -11.32 -1.91 20.25
N THR A 157 -10.02 -2.03 20.01
CA THR A 157 -9.43 -1.55 18.76
C THR A 157 -10.01 -2.31 17.57
N VAL A 158 -10.45 -1.58 16.56
CA VAL A 158 -10.92 -2.13 15.29
C VAL A 158 -9.74 -2.23 14.33
N SER A 159 -9.40 -3.45 13.95
CA SER A 159 -8.41 -3.71 12.89
C SER A 159 -9.12 -4.28 11.66
N SER A 160 -8.78 -3.79 10.47
CA SER A 160 -9.34 -4.27 9.22
C SER A 160 -8.36 -4.12 8.07
N GLU A 161 -8.18 -5.17 7.30
CA GLU A 161 -7.29 -5.14 6.13
C GLU A 161 -7.97 -4.56 4.89
N LYS A 162 -9.27 -4.37 4.92
CA LYS A 162 -10.03 -3.85 3.79
C LYS A 162 -10.91 -2.70 4.27
N MET A 163 -10.85 -1.63 3.52
CA MET A 163 -11.61 -0.42 3.79
C MET A 163 -12.13 0.16 2.48
N VAL A 164 -13.37 0.62 2.47
CA VAL A 164 -13.97 1.30 1.33
C VAL A 164 -14.58 2.60 1.83
N GLU A 165 -14.18 3.71 1.23
CA GLU A 165 -14.79 5.00 1.50
C GLU A 165 -16.06 5.15 0.65
N ILE A 166 -17.16 5.51 1.31
CA ILE A 166 -18.46 5.72 0.66
C ILE A 166 -18.89 7.16 0.88
N PHE A 167 -19.04 7.92 -0.19
CA PHE A 167 -19.59 9.27 -0.16
C PHE A 167 -21.11 9.22 -0.16
N LYS A 168 -21.71 9.94 0.76
CA LYS A 168 -23.17 10.07 0.83
C LYS A 168 -23.59 11.51 0.65
N LYS A 169 -24.64 11.74 -0.15
CA LYS A 169 -25.36 12.97 -0.26
C LYS A 169 -26.81 12.71 0.15
N GLU A 170 -27.32 13.47 1.13
CA GLU A 170 -28.68 13.30 1.65
C GLU A 170 -28.96 11.85 2.11
N GLY A 171 -27.98 11.20 2.74
CA GLY A 171 -28.07 9.83 3.24
C GLY A 171 -27.93 8.73 2.17
N LYS A 172 -27.86 9.07 0.88
CA LYS A 172 -27.69 8.12 -0.24
C LYS A 172 -26.25 8.06 -0.69
N ALA A 173 -25.74 6.85 -0.93
CA ALA A 173 -24.42 6.67 -1.53
C ALA A 173 -24.40 7.27 -2.94
N VAL A 174 -23.43 8.13 -3.24
CA VAL A 174 -23.29 8.80 -4.53
C VAL A 174 -21.95 8.51 -5.22
N ALA A 175 -20.94 8.07 -4.43
CA ALA A 175 -19.65 7.65 -4.95
C ALA A 175 -18.94 6.73 -3.95
N ASN A 176 -18.00 5.95 -4.43
CA ASN A 176 -17.13 5.12 -3.60
C ASN A 176 -15.69 5.17 -4.11
N GLY A 177 -14.73 5.10 -3.18
CA GLY A 177 -13.33 4.83 -3.48
C GLY A 177 -13.13 3.35 -3.80
N ASP A 178 -12.02 3.04 -4.46
CA ASP A 178 -11.61 1.65 -4.61
C ASP A 178 -10.99 1.11 -3.31
N GLN A 179 -10.94 -0.21 -3.19
CA GLN A 179 -10.36 -0.88 -2.02
C GLN A 179 -8.84 -0.72 -1.87
N PHE A 180 -8.19 -0.16 -2.87
CA PHE A 180 -6.75 0.08 -2.90
C PHE A 180 -6.38 1.51 -2.50
N GLY A 181 -7.39 2.34 -2.27
CA GLY A 181 -7.20 3.73 -1.84
C GLY A 181 -6.55 4.62 -2.91
N VAL A 182 -6.67 4.27 -4.19
CA VAL A 182 -6.04 5.03 -5.27
C VAL A 182 -6.84 6.28 -5.64
N GLY A 183 -8.01 6.48 -5.01
CA GLY A 183 -8.82 7.69 -5.20
C GLY A 183 -9.48 7.80 -6.58
N ARG A 184 -9.56 6.72 -7.32
CA ARG A 184 -10.27 6.71 -8.61
C ARG A 184 -11.77 6.61 -8.36
N LEU A 185 -12.49 7.60 -8.81
CA LEU A 185 -13.95 7.54 -8.94
C LEU A 185 -14.29 6.68 -10.15
N HIS A 186 -15.07 5.66 -9.94
CA HIS A 186 -15.67 4.85 -11.00
C HIS A 186 -17.13 5.18 -11.15
#